data_c47e387b52c7320cfe122692dc08fbe6
#
_entry.id   c47e387b52c7320cfe122692dc08fbe6
#
_cell.length_a   1.000
_cell.length_b   1.000
_cell.length_c   1.000
_cell.angle_alpha   90.00
_cell.angle_beta   90.00
_cell.angle_gamma   90.00
#
_symmetry.space_group_name_H-M   'P 1'
#
loop_
_entity.id
_entity.type
_entity.pdbx_description
1 polymer ?
#
loop_
_entity_poly.entity_id
_entity_poly.type
_entity_poly.pdbx_seq_one_letter_code
_entity_poly.pdbx_strand_id
1 'polypeptide(L)'
;MLSAGTEATECALKLMREQGIKKGKRRGIIVCIEGNWHGRTLGAQMMSWNPDQKNWIGYHDPNILHIPFPYPWDTVAMEDPKQFFKNGIENLCHEFNLDPSKDLCGFMLETFQGWGAVFYPSEFVQELSEYAKENDILVTFDEMQSGFGRTGKLFGYMHYGVEPDLLCCGKGASSGFPLALVLGSAEVLDLPNIGSMSSTHSANPIVCAAGRANLECLFDDGLIEASRELGVIFHNKLEDIRCRFSEHLSCVQGRGLLAALIFIDKNGNPLASLCDAISELCMQRGLLVVHTGRESIKLAPPLSISEDAMLEGLSVLENSIADCISMNKS
;
A
#
# COMPACT_ATOMS: atom_id res chain seq x y z
N MET A 1 4.63 -5.74 -18.94
CA MET A 1 5.66 -6.14 -17.95
C MET A 1 6.72 -5.08 -17.86
N LEU A 2 7.31 -4.87 -16.69
CA LEU A 2 8.26 -3.82 -16.33
C LEU A 2 9.29 -4.40 -15.34
N SER A 3 10.32 -3.62 -14.95
CA SER A 3 11.36 -4.13 -14.06
C SER A 3 11.22 -3.65 -12.60
N ALA A 4 10.63 -2.49 -12.38
CA ALA A 4 10.49 -1.89 -11.04
C ALA A 4 9.07 -1.44 -10.75
N GLY A 5 8.70 -1.42 -9.46
CA GLY A 5 7.36 -0.98 -9.03
C GLY A 5 7.03 0.45 -9.44
N THR A 6 8.02 1.34 -9.33
CA THR A 6 7.88 2.74 -9.76
C THR A 6 7.62 2.88 -11.26
N GLU A 7 8.18 2.00 -12.11
CA GLU A 7 7.87 1.95 -13.54
C GLU A 7 6.41 1.51 -13.78
N ALA A 8 5.90 0.57 -12.97
CA ALA A 8 4.52 0.12 -13.10
C ALA A 8 3.53 1.22 -12.68
N THR A 9 3.80 1.96 -11.62
CA THR A 9 2.94 3.07 -11.20
C THR A 9 2.96 4.23 -12.21
N GLU A 10 4.10 4.54 -12.82
CA GLU A 10 4.18 5.51 -13.92
C GLU A 10 3.53 5.01 -15.23
N CYS A 11 3.60 3.70 -15.49
CA CYS A 11 2.87 3.10 -16.59
C CYS A 11 1.35 3.26 -16.40
N ALA A 12 0.85 2.99 -15.19
CA ALA A 12 -0.56 3.19 -14.87
C ALA A 12 -0.97 4.67 -14.97
N LEU A 13 -0.15 5.60 -14.48
CA LEU A 13 -0.36 7.05 -14.65
C LEU A 13 -0.55 7.41 -16.13
N LYS A 14 0.32 6.90 -17.01
CA LYS A 14 0.24 7.15 -18.43
C LYS A 14 -1.04 6.55 -19.04
N LEU A 15 -1.38 5.29 -18.69
CA LEU A 15 -2.59 4.62 -19.19
C LEU A 15 -3.87 5.37 -18.77
N MET A 16 -3.96 5.80 -17.52
CA MET A 16 -5.11 6.60 -17.06
C MET A 16 -5.25 7.91 -17.85
N ARG A 17 -4.14 8.60 -18.13
CA ARG A 17 -4.15 9.84 -18.94
C ARG A 17 -4.48 9.58 -20.40
N GLU A 18 -3.93 8.54 -21.00
CA GLU A 18 -4.25 8.17 -22.41
C GLU A 18 -5.73 7.75 -22.55
N GLN A 19 -6.28 7.01 -21.59
CA GLN A 19 -7.71 6.72 -21.55
C GLN A 19 -8.55 8.00 -21.44
N GLY A 20 -8.13 8.94 -20.59
CA GLY A 20 -8.77 10.24 -20.47
C GLY A 20 -8.79 11.01 -21.80
N ILE A 21 -7.66 11.03 -22.51
CA ILE A 21 -7.57 11.66 -23.85
C ILE A 21 -8.52 10.97 -24.84
N LYS A 22 -8.55 9.63 -24.87
CA LYS A 22 -9.46 8.85 -25.72
C LYS A 22 -10.94 9.16 -25.43
N LYS A 23 -11.27 9.40 -24.16
CA LYS A 23 -12.62 9.74 -23.69
C LYS A 23 -12.94 11.24 -23.83
N GLY A 24 -12.01 12.06 -24.32
CA GLY A 24 -12.21 13.51 -24.49
C GLY A 24 -12.20 14.30 -23.19
N LYS A 25 -11.56 13.78 -22.13
CA LYS A 25 -11.36 14.54 -20.88
C LYS A 25 -10.52 15.79 -21.15
N ARG A 26 -10.88 16.91 -20.53
CA ARG A 26 -10.22 18.23 -20.76
C ARG A 26 -8.86 18.34 -20.05
N ARG A 27 -8.72 17.68 -18.90
CA ARG A 27 -7.53 17.70 -18.05
C ARG A 27 -7.14 16.27 -17.70
N GLY A 28 -5.86 16.01 -17.55
CA GLY A 28 -5.34 14.68 -17.21
C GLY A 28 -5.24 14.49 -15.68
N ILE A 29 -6.30 14.85 -14.94
CA ILE A 29 -6.26 14.82 -13.47
C ILE A 29 -6.23 13.39 -12.95
N ILE A 30 -5.26 13.11 -12.10
CA ILE A 30 -5.16 11.89 -11.31
C ILE A 30 -5.34 12.26 -9.84
N VAL A 31 -6.25 11.59 -9.16
CA VAL A 31 -6.50 11.78 -7.74
C VAL A 31 -5.83 10.63 -6.98
N CYS A 32 -4.92 10.98 -6.09
CA CYS A 32 -4.22 10.08 -5.17
C CYS A 32 -4.75 10.26 -3.75
N ILE A 33 -4.30 9.41 -2.83
CA ILE A 33 -4.70 9.48 -1.43
C ILE A 33 -3.53 9.99 -0.58
N GLU A 34 -3.81 10.87 0.36
CA GLU A 34 -2.82 11.35 1.32
C GLU A 34 -2.17 10.18 2.08
N GLY A 35 -0.88 10.27 2.34
CA GLY A 35 -0.11 9.24 3.02
C GLY A 35 0.35 8.07 2.15
N ASN A 36 -0.10 7.96 0.90
CA ASN A 36 0.28 6.88 -0.01
C ASN A 36 1.71 7.02 -0.54
N TRP A 37 2.25 5.89 -0.95
CA TRP A 37 3.58 5.73 -1.51
C TRP A 37 3.55 4.94 -2.83
N HIS A 38 3.98 5.55 -3.93
CA HIS A 38 3.94 4.93 -5.26
C HIS A 38 5.31 4.78 -5.94
N GLY A 39 6.37 5.29 -5.33
CA GLY A 39 7.73 5.16 -5.84
C GLY A 39 8.57 6.43 -5.74
N ARG A 40 9.79 6.39 -6.32
CA ARG A 40 10.78 7.47 -6.23
C ARG A 40 11.19 8.07 -7.57
N THR A 41 10.70 7.58 -8.69
CA THR A 41 10.85 8.25 -9.99
C THR A 41 9.85 9.40 -10.08
N LEU A 42 10.03 10.28 -11.05
CA LEU A 42 9.37 11.58 -11.10
C LEU A 42 7.84 11.52 -10.94
N GLY A 43 7.15 10.77 -11.81
CA GLY A 43 5.69 10.65 -11.78
C GLY A 43 5.19 9.88 -10.56
N ALA A 44 5.86 8.77 -10.22
CA ALA A 44 5.53 7.97 -9.05
C ALA A 44 5.67 8.77 -7.74
N GLN A 45 6.70 9.61 -7.65
CA GLN A 45 6.90 10.44 -6.47
C GLN A 45 5.92 11.60 -6.39
N MET A 46 5.48 12.13 -7.54
CA MET A 46 4.40 13.12 -7.55
C MET A 46 3.07 12.56 -7.08
N MET A 47 2.75 11.30 -7.42
CA MET A 47 1.57 10.58 -6.93
C MET A 47 1.67 10.20 -5.44
N SER A 48 2.88 10.02 -4.91
CA SER A 48 3.10 9.82 -3.47
C SER A 48 2.78 11.07 -2.68
N TRP A 49 2.43 10.94 -1.39
CA TRP A 49 1.96 12.09 -0.60
C TRP A 49 3.07 12.98 -0.05
N ASN A 50 4.13 12.41 0.55
CA ASN A 50 5.09 13.15 1.38
C ASN A 50 5.71 14.36 0.65
N PRO A 51 5.38 15.61 1.02
CA PRO A 51 5.85 16.80 0.34
C PRO A 51 7.36 17.02 0.49
N ASP A 52 7.95 16.70 1.64
CA ASP A 52 9.37 16.88 1.90
C ASP A 52 10.25 16.05 0.96
N GLN A 53 9.76 14.91 0.54
CA GLN A 53 10.45 14.04 -0.40
C GLN A 53 10.34 14.49 -1.86
N LYS A 54 9.55 15.53 -2.15
CA LYS A 54 9.34 16.10 -3.50
C LYS A 54 10.17 17.36 -3.79
N ASN A 55 10.86 17.90 -2.78
CA ASN A 55 11.61 19.16 -2.91
C ASN A 55 12.64 19.14 -4.05
N TRP A 56 13.25 17.99 -4.33
CA TRP A 56 14.23 17.84 -5.41
C TRP A 56 13.63 17.98 -6.82
N ILE A 57 12.30 17.79 -6.96
CA ILE A 57 11.63 17.83 -8.27
C ILE A 57 11.61 19.26 -8.84
N GLY A 58 11.51 20.28 -7.97
CA GLY A 58 11.55 21.69 -8.36
C GLY A 58 10.24 22.23 -8.98
N TYR A 59 9.22 21.37 -9.21
CA TYR A 59 7.89 21.76 -9.65
C TYR A 59 6.85 20.74 -9.18
N HIS A 60 5.56 21.10 -9.25
CA HIS A 60 4.46 20.19 -9.01
C HIS A 60 3.63 20.01 -10.27
N ASP A 61 3.26 18.78 -10.59
CA ASP A 61 2.26 18.53 -11.65
C ASP A 61 0.87 18.97 -11.12
N PRO A 62 0.26 20.02 -11.71
CA PRO A 62 -1.03 20.54 -11.24
C PRO A 62 -2.19 19.57 -11.51
N ASN A 63 -1.93 18.48 -12.20
CA ASN A 63 -2.88 17.46 -12.55
C ASN A 63 -2.69 16.17 -11.72
N ILE A 64 -1.91 16.22 -10.63
CA ILE A 64 -1.85 15.18 -9.61
C ILE A 64 -2.29 15.79 -8.30
N LEU A 65 -3.47 15.38 -7.83
CA LEU A 65 -4.15 15.93 -6.66
C LEU A 65 -4.35 14.84 -5.62
N HIS A 66 -4.60 15.22 -4.37
CA HIS A 66 -4.74 14.29 -3.26
C HIS A 66 -6.02 14.58 -2.46
N ILE A 67 -6.68 13.52 -2.00
CA ILE A 67 -7.78 13.59 -1.03
C ILE A 67 -7.38 12.90 0.27
N PRO A 68 -7.99 13.26 1.41
CA PRO A 68 -7.65 12.71 2.72
C PRO A 68 -7.83 11.20 2.81
N PHE A 69 -6.99 10.55 3.61
CA PHE A 69 -7.12 9.14 3.97
C PHE A 69 -8.03 8.98 5.20
N PRO A 70 -9.00 8.04 5.21
CA PRO A 70 -9.88 7.78 6.33
C PRO A 70 -9.18 6.94 7.41
N TYR A 71 -8.41 7.58 8.29
CA TYR A 71 -7.71 6.87 9.36
C TYR A 71 -8.69 6.29 10.39
N PRO A 72 -8.42 5.07 10.94
CA PRO A 72 -9.31 4.42 11.92
C PRO A 72 -9.40 5.15 13.27
N TRP A 73 -8.53 6.12 13.53
CA TRP A 73 -8.58 7.02 14.69
C TRP A 73 -9.22 8.38 14.39
N ASP A 74 -9.62 8.63 13.13
CA ASP A 74 -10.41 9.79 12.74
C ASP A 74 -11.90 9.46 12.93
N THR A 75 -12.50 10.03 13.95
CA THR A 75 -13.90 9.78 14.31
C THR A 75 -14.86 10.21 13.19
N VAL A 76 -14.57 11.30 12.49
CA VAL A 76 -15.41 11.80 11.39
C VAL A 76 -15.37 10.85 10.20
N ALA A 77 -14.17 10.36 9.84
CA ALA A 77 -14.00 9.40 8.77
C ALA A 77 -14.66 8.06 9.08
N MET A 78 -14.65 7.63 10.34
CA MET A 78 -15.20 6.34 10.77
C MET A 78 -16.70 6.36 11.04
N GLU A 79 -17.30 7.52 11.27
CA GLU A 79 -18.75 7.66 11.44
C GLU A 79 -19.50 7.40 10.12
N ASP A 80 -19.03 7.98 9.02
CA ASP A 80 -19.55 7.72 7.67
C ASP A 80 -18.41 7.76 6.63
N PRO A 81 -17.75 6.63 6.37
CA PRO A 81 -16.67 6.56 5.40
C PRO A 81 -17.07 6.91 3.97
N LYS A 82 -18.31 6.64 3.59
CA LYS A 82 -18.84 7.02 2.26
C LYS A 82 -18.95 8.54 2.12
N GLN A 83 -19.55 9.18 3.12
CA GLN A 83 -19.69 10.63 3.11
C GLN A 83 -18.32 11.32 3.25
N PHE A 84 -17.39 10.72 3.99
CA PHE A 84 -16.02 11.22 4.08
C PHE A 84 -15.34 11.26 2.70
N PHE A 85 -15.48 10.19 1.88
CA PHE A 85 -15.00 10.19 0.50
C PHE A 85 -15.68 11.29 -0.33
N LYS A 86 -17.02 11.38 -0.28
CA LYS A 86 -17.77 12.38 -1.05
C LYS A 86 -17.32 13.80 -0.72
N ASN A 87 -17.23 14.11 0.56
CA ASN A 87 -16.76 15.42 1.01
C ASN A 87 -15.32 15.70 0.50
N GLY A 88 -14.43 14.71 0.56
CA GLY A 88 -13.06 14.85 0.07
C GLY A 88 -13.01 15.19 -1.43
N ILE A 89 -13.75 14.46 -2.25
CA ILE A 89 -13.74 14.69 -3.71
C ILE A 89 -14.52 15.95 -4.10
N GLU A 90 -15.61 16.29 -3.42
CA GLU A 90 -16.38 17.52 -3.64
C GLU A 90 -15.54 18.76 -3.30
N ASN A 91 -14.87 18.75 -2.16
CA ASN A 91 -13.97 19.84 -1.76
C ASN A 91 -12.83 20.02 -2.77
N LEU A 92 -12.20 18.92 -3.21
CA LEU A 92 -11.16 18.97 -4.25
C LEU A 92 -11.69 19.56 -5.55
N CYS A 93 -12.85 19.12 -6.01
CA CYS A 93 -13.46 19.62 -7.24
C CYS A 93 -13.85 21.10 -7.14
N HIS A 94 -14.33 21.55 -5.99
CA HIS A 94 -14.64 22.95 -5.75
C HIS A 94 -13.36 23.81 -5.74
N GLU A 95 -12.34 23.40 -4.99
CA GLU A 95 -11.07 24.12 -4.87
C GLU A 95 -10.38 24.35 -6.23
N PHE A 96 -10.32 23.31 -7.07
CA PHE A 96 -9.65 23.35 -8.36
C PHE A 96 -10.58 23.63 -9.55
N ASN A 97 -11.85 23.93 -9.30
CA ASN A 97 -12.90 24.15 -10.31
C ASN A 97 -12.94 23.02 -11.36
N LEU A 98 -13.15 21.79 -10.89
CA LEU A 98 -13.16 20.57 -11.70
C LEU A 98 -14.58 20.06 -11.91
N ASP A 99 -14.82 19.50 -13.11
CA ASP A 99 -15.97 18.65 -13.42
C ASP A 99 -15.46 17.19 -13.47
N PRO A 100 -15.85 16.33 -12.52
CA PRO A 100 -15.33 14.97 -12.42
C PRO A 100 -15.42 14.19 -13.73
N SER A 101 -16.57 14.29 -14.41
CA SER A 101 -16.81 13.58 -15.67
C SER A 101 -15.96 14.07 -16.83
N LYS A 102 -15.45 15.31 -16.78
CA LYS A 102 -14.69 15.95 -17.86
C LYS A 102 -13.20 16.13 -17.58
N ASP A 103 -12.79 16.12 -16.32
CA ASP A 103 -11.44 16.49 -15.94
C ASP A 103 -10.65 15.35 -15.28
N LEU A 104 -11.32 14.41 -14.56
CA LEU A 104 -10.68 13.34 -13.82
C LEU A 104 -10.48 12.10 -14.70
N CYS A 105 -9.25 11.58 -14.72
CA CYS A 105 -8.88 10.41 -15.52
C CYS A 105 -8.69 9.16 -14.69
N GLY A 106 -8.25 9.29 -13.44
CA GLY A 106 -7.98 8.12 -12.60
C GLY A 106 -7.86 8.42 -11.12
N PHE A 107 -8.18 7.39 -10.33
CA PHE A 107 -7.78 7.26 -8.94
C PHE A 107 -6.58 6.33 -8.83
N MET A 108 -5.58 6.71 -8.03
CA MET A 108 -4.39 5.91 -7.73
C MET A 108 -4.27 5.75 -6.22
N LEU A 109 -4.37 4.52 -5.72
CA LEU A 109 -4.32 4.22 -4.29
C LEU A 109 -3.53 2.95 -4.00
N GLU A 110 -2.81 2.91 -2.87
CA GLU A 110 -2.37 1.64 -2.29
C GLU A 110 -3.58 0.89 -1.73
N THR A 111 -3.52 -0.42 -1.64
CA THR A 111 -4.57 -1.22 -0.97
C THR A 111 -4.69 -0.87 0.52
N PHE A 112 -3.60 -0.49 1.14
CA PHE A 112 -3.49 0.00 2.51
C PHE A 112 -2.34 0.99 2.56
N GLN A 113 -2.31 1.89 3.53
CA GLN A 113 -1.15 2.76 3.71
C GLN A 113 0.08 1.97 4.16
N GLY A 114 1.12 1.98 3.32
CA GLY A 114 2.29 1.13 3.47
C GLY A 114 3.08 1.33 4.77
N TRP A 115 3.07 2.54 5.36
CA TRP A 115 3.82 2.83 6.58
C TRP A 115 3.27 2.11 7.83
N GLY A 116 1.95 2.01 7.93
CA GLY A 116 1.25 1.47 9.12
C GLY A 116 0.39 0.25 8.83
N ALA A 117 0.45 -0.32 7.62
CA ALA A 117 -0.45 -1.38 7.17
C ALA A 117 -1.94 -1.05 7.43
N VAL A 118 -2.31 0.25 7.31
CA VAL A 118 -3.64 0.77 7.63
C VAL A 118 -4.55 0.58 6.43
N PHE A 119 -5.54 -0.29 6.57
CA PHE A 119 -6.55 -0.54 5.55
C PHE A 119 -7.62 0.56 5.57
N TYR A 120 -8.20 0.82 4.40
CA TYR A 120 -9.39 1.66 4.29
C TYR A 120 -10.61 0.98 4.92
N PRO A 121 -11.61 1.72 5.40
CA PRO A 121 -12.97 1.21 5.53
C PRO A 121 -13.47 0.72 4.17
N SER A 122 -14.12 -0.44 4.12
CA SER A 122 -14.58 -1.00 2.83
C SER A 122 -15.57 -0.09 2.14
N GLU A 123 -16.41 0.60 2.90
CA GLU A 123 -17.43 1.53 2.43
C GLU A 123 -16.81 2.74 1.69
N PHE A 124 -15.65 3.22 2.13
CA PHE A 124 -14.89 4.28 1.44
C PHE A 124 -14.46 3.84 0.03
N VAL A 125 -13.88 2.64 -0.06
CA VAL A 125 -13.35 2.11 -1.33
C VAL A 125 -14.50 1.76 -2.28
N GLN A 126 -15.60 1.22 -1.76
CA GLN A 126 -16.80 0.92 -2.55
C GLN A 126 -17.40 2.19 -3.13
N GLU A 127 -17.56 3.23 -2.32
CA GLU A 127 -18.07 4.53 -2.77
C GLU A 127 -17.15 5.18 -3.82
N LEU A 128 -15.82 5.14 -3.61
CA LEU A 128 -14.83 5.58 -4.59
C LEU A 128 -15.01 4.84 -5.92
N SER A 129 -15.19 3.52 -5.87
CA SER A 129 -15.35 2.69 -7.06
C SER A 129 -16.66 2.98 -7.80
N GLU A 130 -17.77 3.17 -7.07
CA GLU A 130 -19.06 3.56 -7.63
C GLU A 130 -18.97 4.94 -8.31
N TYR A 131 -18.41 5.92 -7.59
CA TYR A 131 -18.20 7.28 -8.10
C TYR A 131 -17.32 7.30 -9.35
N ALA A 132 -16.25 6.51 -9.37
CA ALA A 132 -15.36 6.40 -10.53
C ALA A 132 -16.10 5.86 -11.75
N LYS A 133 -16.91 4.83 -11.57
CA LYS A 133 -17.73 4.24 -12.63
C LYS A 133 -18.77 5.22 -13.19
N GLU A 134 -19.45 5.98 -12.34
CA GLU A 134 -20.44 6.98 -12.74
C GLU A 134 -19.83 8.13 -13.55
N ASN A 135 -18.56 8.45 -13.31
CA ASN A 135 -17.84 9.55 -13.96
C ASN A 135 -16.85 9.11 -15.04
N ASP A 136 -16.83 7.81 -15.40
CA ASP A 136 -15.91 7.24 -16.40
C ASP A 136 -14.43 7.52 -16.06
N ILE A 137 -14.06 7.23 -14.80
CA ILE A 137 -12.73 7.41 -14.20
C ILE A 137 -12.14 6.04 -13.92
N LEU A 138 -10.87 5.80 -14.27
CA LEU A 138 -10.20 4.53 -13.97
C LEU A 138 -9.79 4.43 -12.50
N VAL A 139 -9.94 3.25 -11.90
CA VAL A 139 -9.47 2.94 -10.56
C VAL A 139 -8.24 2.04 -10.64
N THR A 140 -7.11 2.51 -10.08
CA THR A 140 -5.85 1.78 -10.06
C THR A 140 -5.45 1.47 -8.63
N PHE A 141 -5.19 0.18 -8.33
CA PHE A 141 -4.59 -0.25 -7.07
C PHE A 141 -3.10 -0.53 -7.22
N ASP A 142 -2.32 0.07 -6.33
CA ASP A 142 -0.93 -0.27 -6.12
C ASP A 142 -0.84 -1.46 -5.15
N GLU A 143 -0.64 -2.64 -5.73
CA GLU A 143 -0.54 -3.93 -5.03
C GLU A 143 0.92 -4.34 -4.74
N MET A 144 1.86 -3.40 -4.76
CA MET A 144 3.27 -3.67 -4.54
C MET A 144 3.57 -4.33 -3.19
N GLN A 145 2.82 -3.97 -2.16
CA GLN A 145 2.99 -4.52 -0.81
C GLN A 145 1.91 -5.55 -0.44
N SER A 146 0.76 -5.48 -1.06
CA SER A 146 -0.46 -6.22 -0.70
C SER A 146 -0.68 -7.47 -1.53
N GLY A 147 -0.12 -7.53 -2.73
CA GLY A 147 -0.31 -8.63 -3.67
C GLY A 147 0.39 -9.93 -3.30
N PHE A 148 0.06 -10.96 -4.08
CA PHE A 148 0.69 -12.30 -4.05
C PHE A 148 0.58 -12.98 -2.68
N GLY A 149 -0.62 -12.99 -2.09
CA GLY A 149 -0.92 -13.74 -0.87
C GLY A 149 -0.59 -13.04 0.43
N ARG A 150 0.07 -11.89 0.42
CA ARG A 150 0.58 -11.20 1.63
C ARG A 150 -0.49 -10.96 2.69
N THR A 151 -1.71 -10.61 2.26
CA THR A 151 -2.81 -10.25 3.14
C THR A 151 -3.81 -11.40 3.38
N GLY A 152 -3.47 -12.65 2.95
CA GLY A 152 -4.35 -13.81 2.99
C GLY A 152 -5.35 -13.89 1.83
N LYS A 153 -5.22 -13.02 0.82
CA LYS A 153 -5.87 -13.08 -0.48
C LYS A 153 -4.84 -12.89 -1.59
N LEU A 154 -5.11 -13.37 -2.81
CA LEU A 154 -4.17 -13.23 -3.92
C LEU A 154 -3.75 -11.76 -4.12
N PHE A 155 -4.73 -10.85 -4.14
CA PHE A 155 -4.52 -9.39 -4.13
C PHE A 155 -5.29 -8.75 -2.98
N GLY A 156 -4.71 -7.71 -2.41
CA GLY A 156 -5.27 -7.05 -1.24
C GLY A 156 -6.57 -6.31 -1.52
N TYR A 157 -6.77 -5.75 -2.72
CA TYR A 157 -8.03 -5.09 -3.11
C TYR A 157 -9.26 -5.99 -2.95
N MET A 158 -9.08 -7.31 -3.05
CA MET A 158 -10.16 -8.30 -2.88
C MET A 158 -10.82 -8.24 -1.50
N HIS A 159 -10.20 -7.58 -0.51
CA HIS A 159 -10.82 -7.36 0.79
C HIS A 159 -11.98 -6.36 0.74
N TYR A 160 -12.06 -5.53 -0.28
CA TYR A 160 -13.06 -4.48 -0.42
C TYR A 160 -14.28 -4.89 -1.24
N GLY A 161 -14.18 -6.00 -2.00
CA GLY A 161 -15.27 -6.46 -2.86
C GLY A 161 -15.51 -5.57 -4.08
N VAL A 162 -14.47 -4.92 -4.58
CA VAL A 162 -14.49 -4.07 -5.77
C VAL A 162 -13.63 -4.67 -6.89
N GLU A 163 -13.86 -4.25 -8.13
CA GLU A 163 -13.06 -4.63 -9.30
C GLU A 163 -12.33 -3.39 -9.83
N PRO A 164 -11.01 -3.30 -9.69
CA PRO A 164 -10.23 -2.20 -10.25
C PRO A 164 -10.00 -2.35 -11.76
N ASP A 165 -9.77 -1.23 -12.44
CA ASP A 165 -9.43 -1.21 -13.87
C ASP A 165 -7.96 -1.57 -14.10
N LEU A 166 -7.07 -1.15 -13.20
CA LEU A 166 -5.63 -1.41 -13.27
C LEU A 166 -5.09 -1.90 -11.94
N LEU A 167 -4.13 -2.84 -12.00
CA LEU A 167 -3.34 -3.28 -10.85
C LEU A 167 -1.86 -3.09 -11.14
N CYS A 168 -1.15 -2.41 -10.24
CA CYS A 168 0.30 -2.30 -10.27
C CYS A 168 0.91 -3.35 -9.33
N CYS A 169 1.66 -4.30 -9.85
CA CYS A 169 2.23 -5.41 -9.13
C CYS A 169 3.78 -5.40 -9.21
N GLY A 170 4.43 -5.91 -8.18
CA GLY A 170 5.89 -6.04 -8.11
C GLY A 170 6.30 -6.80 -6.87
N LYS A 171 7.47 -6.51 -6.29
CA LYS A 171 7.98 -7.15 -5.06
C LYS A 171 7.70 -8.67 -4.99
N GLY A 172 6.57 -9.08 -4.43
CA GLY A 172 6.13 -10.47 -4.32
C GLY A 172 5.89 -11.20 -5.65
N ALA A 173 5.90 -10.51 -6.79
CA ALA A 173 5.66 -11.13 -8.09
C ALA A 173 6.75 -12.15 -8.50
N SER A 174 7.98 -11.98 -8.00
CA SER A 174 9.13 -12.81 -8.40
C SER A 174 10.08 -13.19 -7.27
N SER A 175 9.70 -12.93 -6.02
CA SER A 175 10.49 -13.26 -4.83
C SER A 175 11.95 -12.76 -4.86
N GLY A 176 12.18 -11.54 -5.37
CA GLY A 176 13.49 -10.89 -5.32
C GLY A 176 14.11 -10.51 -6.66
N PHE A 177 13.60 -11.02 -7.79
CA PHE A 177 14.04 -10.56 -9.11
C PHE A 177 13.29 -9.28 -9.55
N PRO A 178 13.89 -8.44 -10.41
CA PRO A 178 13.29 -7.18 -10.86
C PRO A 178 12.16 -7.44 -11.86
N LEU A 179 10.96 -7.74 -11.34
CA LEU A 179 9.73 -7.93 -12.10
C LEU A 179 8.63 -7.03 -11.52
N ALA A 180 8.02 -6.23 -12.39
CA ALA A 180 6.80 -5.51 -12.11
C ALA A 180 5.81 -5.67 -13.28
N LEU A 181 4.54 -5.48 -12.97
CA LEU A 181 3.43 -5.74 -13.89
C LEU A 181 2.39 -4.64 -13.74
N VAL A 182 1.75 -4.30 -14.85
CA VAL A 182 0.45 -3.64 -14.83
C VAL A 182 -0.53 -4.61 -15.44
N LEU A 183 -1.59 -4.94 -14.72
CA LEU A 183 -2.68 -5.80 -15.14
C LEU A 183 -3.92 -4.92 -15.38
N GLY A 184 -4.70 -5.24 -16.39
CA GLY A 184 -5.93 -4.52 -16.74
C GLY A 184 -6.57 -5.12 -17.97
N SER A 185 -7.67 -4.53 -18.43
CA SER A 185 -8.33 -4.94 -19.65
C SER A 185 -7.49 -4.61 -20.90
N ALA A 186 -7.62 -5.41 -21.96
CA ALA A 186 -6.98 -5.12 -23.24
C ALA A 186 -7.37 -3.73 -23.77
N GLU A 187 -8.62 -3.30 -23.52
CA GLU A 187 -9.11 -1.99 -23.96
C GLU A 187 -8.25 -0.83 -23.42
N VAL A 188 -7.74 -0.95 -22.19
CA VAL A 188 -6.89 0.07 -21.55
C VAL A 188 -5.41 -0.18 -21.82
N LEU A 189 -4.96 -1.44 -21.77
CA LEU A 189 -3.54 -1.77 -21.94
C LEU A 189 -3.04 -1.58 -23.40
N ASP A 190 -3.91 -1.68 -24.39
CA ASP A 190 -3.57 -1.52 -25.81
C ASP A 190 -3.74 -0.06 -26.31
N LEU A 191 -4.01 0.90 -25.43
CA LEU A 191 -4.12 2.32 -25.79
C LEU A 191 -2.82 2.91 -26.34
N PRO A 192 -1.66 2.67 -25.69
CA PRO A 192 -0.43 3.26 -26.16
C PRO A 192 0.02 2.72 -27.51
N ASN A 193 0.58 3.57 -28.34
CA ASN A 193 1.19 3.13 -29.60
C ASN A 193 2.30 2.11 -29.36
N ILE A 194 2.47 1.16 -30.27
CA ILE A 194 3.54 0.16 -30.23
C ILE A 194 4.89 0.84 -30.02
N GLY A 195 5.62 0.40 -29.00
CA GLY A 195 6.95 0.91 -28.63
C GLY A 195 6.94 2.12 -27.68
N SER A 196 5.78 2.76 -27.42
CA SER A 196 5.71 3.95 -26.55
C SER A 196 5.78 3.64 -25.04
N MET A 197 5.64 2.36 -24.68
CA MET A 197 5.69 1.85 -23.30
C MET A 197 6.86 0.87 -23.08
N SER A 198 7.84 0.85 -24.00
CA SER A 198 8.96 -0.08 -23.92
C SER A 198 9.91 0.26 -22.77
N SER A 199 10.42 -0.77 -22.09
CA SER A 199 11.52 -0.74 -21.15
C SER A 199 12.52 -1.82 -21.54
N THR A 200 13.82 -1.47 -21.69
CA THR A 200 14.82 -2.31 -22.36
C THR A 200 14.94 -3.72 -21.81
N HIS A 201 14.92 -3.87 -20.49
CA HIS A 201 15.12 -5.17 -19.83
C HIS A 201 13.84 -5.81 -19.31
N SER A 202 12.69 -5.21 -19.58
CA SER A 202 11.38 -5.73 -19.18
C SER A 202 11.12 -7.08 -19.84
N ALA A 203 10.42 -7.96 -19.13
CA ALA A 203 10.03 -9.29 -19.58
C ALA A 203 11.22 -10.15 -20.04
N ASN A 204 12.42 -9.95 -19.50
CA ASN A 204 13.51 -10.84 -19.86
C ASN A 204 13.21 -12.28 -19.39
N PRO A 205 13.69 -13.33 -20.14
CA PRO A 205 13.29 -14.71 -19.89
C PRO A 205 13.62 -15.23 -18.49
N ILE A 206 14.75 -14.80 -17.89
CA ILE A 206 15.17 -15.23 -16.54
C ILE A 206 14.16 -14.75 -15.49
N VAL A 207 13.77 -13.48 -15.57
CA VAL A 207 12.85 -12.86 -14.62
C VAL A 207 11.43 -13.42 -14.80
N CYS A 208 11.01 -13.68 -16.04
CA CYS A 208 9.73 -14.33 -16.32
C CYS A 208 9.71 -15.77 -15.79
N ALA A 209 10.79 -16.53 -15.93
CA ALA A 209 10.89 -17.88 -15.37
C ALA A 209 10.84 -17.86 -13.83
N ALA A 210 11.51 -16.91 -13.18
CA ALA A 210 11.44 -16.73 -11.73
C ALA A 210 10.03 -16.35 -11.26
N GLY A 211 9.38 -15.41 -11.95
CA GLY A 211 8.00 -15.01 -11.63
C GLY A 211 7.01 -16.16 -11.80
N ARG A 212 7.18 -16.97 -12.86
CA ARG A 212 6.35 -18.17 -13.08
C ARG A 212 6.54 -19.17 -11.95
N ALA A 213 7.78 -19.53 -11.60
CA ALA A 213 8.07 -20.47 -10.52
C ALA A 213 7.53 -19.97 -9.18
N ASN A 214 7.63 -18.67 -8.91
CA ASN A 214 7.05 -18.06 -7.71
C ASN A 214 5.52 -18.18 -7.66
N LEU A 215 4.83 -18.00 -8.80
CA LEU A 215 3.39 -18.21 -8.88
C LEU A 215 3.01 -19.69 -8.71
N GLU A 216 3.76 -20.62 -9.30
CA GLU A 216 3.57 -22.06 -9.11
C GLU A 216 3.67 -22.40 -7.62
N CYS A 217 4.73 -22.00 -6.91
CA CYS A 217 4.86 -22.20 -5.46
C CYS A 217 3.68 -21.55 -4.67
N LEU A 218 3.28 -20.34 -5.04
CA LEU A 218 2.23 -19.62 -4.35
C LEU A 218 0.90 -20.41 -4.35
N PHE A 219 0.57 -21.05 -5.48
CA PHE A 219 -0.67 -21.81 -5.63
C PHE A 219 -0.51 -23.29 -5.22
N ASP A 220 0.56 -23.96 -5.67
CA ASP A 220 0.73 -25.39 -5.46
C ASP A 220 1.05 -25.72 -3.99
N ASP A 221 1.82 -24.84 -3.30
CA ASP A 221 2.14 -24.99 -1.88
C ASP A 221 1.09 -24.37 -0.95
N GLY A 222 0.01 -23.80 -1.49
CA GLY A 222 -1.09 -23.20 -0.70
C GLY A 222 -0.69 -21.99 0.14
N LEU A 223 0.29 -21.20 -0.29
CA LEU A 223 0.87 -20.11 0.52
C LEU A 223 -0.12 -18.97 0.80
N ILE A 224 -1.12 -18.76 -0.06
CA ILE A 224 -2.17 -17.76 0.18
C ILE A 224 -3.00 -18.18 1.39
N GLU A 225 -3.39 -19.46 1.44
CA GLU A 225 -4.15 -20.04 2.53
C GLU A 225 -3.35 -20.05 3.83
N ALA A 226 -2.08 -20.48 3.77
CA ALA A 226 -1.16 -20.45 4.89
C ALA A 226 -1.02 -19.02 5.47
N SER A 227 -0.91 -18.00 4.61
CA SER A 227 -0.90 -16.60 5.03
C SER A 227 -2.18 -16.18 5.75
N ARG A 228 -3.34 -16.69 5.31
CA ARG A 228 -4.62 -16.42 5.97
C ARG A 228 -4.69 -17.07 7.35
N GLU A 229 -4.33 -18.34 7.45
CA GLU A 229 -4.44 -19.14 8.67
C GLU A 229 -3.41 -18.74 9.72
N LEU A 230 -2.12 -18.69 9.35
CA LEU A 230 -1.06 -18.19 10.23
C LEU A 230 -1.27 -16.73 10.60
N GLY A 231 -1.89 -15.95 9.72
CA GLY A 231 -2.25 -14.57 9.98
C GLY A 231 -3.15 -14.39 11.20
N VAL A 232 -4.07 -15.33 11.45
CA VAL A 232 -4.92 -15.30 12.66
C VAL A 232 -4.08 -15.46 13.92
N ILE A 233 -3.17 -16.44 13.94
CA ILE A 233 -2.27 -16.69 15.08
C ILE A 233 -1.34 -15.49 15.29
N PHE A 234 -0.78 -14.98 14.19
CA PHE A 234 0.11 -13.83 14.16
C PHE A 234 -0.53 -12.59 14.79
N HIS A 235 -1.72 -12.20 14.33
CA HIS A 235 -2.42 -11.02 14.83
C HIS A 235 -2.90 -11.19 16.27
N ASN A 236 -3.37 -12.38 16.68
CA ASN A 236 -3.74 -12.65 18.05
C ASN A 236 -2.55 -12.46 19.00
N LYS A 237 -1.37 -12.99 18.63
CA LYS A 237 -0.16 -12.82 19.45
C LYS A 237 0.32 -11.37 19.50
N LEU A 238 0.21 -10.63 18.39
CA LEU A 238 0.52 -9.20 18.37
C LEU A 238 -0.43 -8.37 19.24
N GLU A 239 -1.70 -8.76 19.28
CA GLU A 239 -2.68 -8.12 20.16
C GLU A 239 -2.40 -8.40 21.65
N ASP A 240 -1.95 -9.62 21.99
CA ASP A 240 -1.47 -9.93 23.35
C ASP A 240 -0.29 -9.03 23.73
N ILE A 241 0.67 -8.83 22.82
CA ILE A 241 1.81 -7.90 23.01
C ILE A 241 1.29 -6.47 23.20
N ARG A 242 0.34 -6.02 22.35
CA ARG A 242 -0.26 -4.70 22.49
C ARG A 242 -0.92 -4.49 23.85
N CYS A 243 -1.71 -5.46 24.32
CA CYS A 243 -2.34 -5.38 25.62
C CYS A 243 -1.33 -5.24 26.77
N ARG A 244 -0.20 -5.95 26.66
CA ARG A 244 0.87 -5.88 27.65
C ARG A 244 1.57 -4.51 27.70
N PHE A 245 1.71 -3.85 26.55
CA PHE A 245 2.42 -2.56 26.42
C PHE A 245 1.49 -1.41 26.04
N SER A 246 0.23 -1.45 26.44
CA SER A 246 -0.83 -0.52 26.05
C SER A 246 -0.57 0.96 26.36
N GLU A 247 0.37 1.28 27.24
CA GLU A 247 0.80 2.67 27.49
C GLU A 247 1.67 3.27 26.36
N HIS A 248 2.24 2.43 25.47
CA HIS A 248 3.17 2.83 24.42
C HIS A 248 2.73 2.32 23.04
N LEU A 249 2.03 1.20 23.00
CA LEU A 249 1.55 0.54 21.78
C LEU A 249 0.03 0.69 21.67
N SER A 250 -0.40 1.62 20.80
CA SER A 250 -1.79 2.01 20.69
C SER A 250 -2.65 0.99 19.94
N CYS A 251 -2.17 0.50 18.78
CA CYS A 251 -2.92 -0.47 17.99
C CYS A 251 -2.02 -1.36 17.13
N VAL A 252 -2.58 -2.48 16.70
CA VAL A 252 -2.05 -3.38 15.67
C VAL A 252 -2.89 -3.20 14.42
N GLN A 253 -2.25 -3.00 13.27
CA GLN A 253 -2.88 -2.88 11.96
C GLN A 253 -2.40 -3.99 11.04
N GLY A 254 -3.14 -4.29 9.97
CA GLY A 254 -2.75 -5.26 8.97
C GLY A 254 -3.71 -6.42 8.79
N ARG A 255 -3.36 -7.35 7.87
CA ARG A 255 -4.12 -8.58 7.57
C ARG A 255 -3.17 -9.65 7.05
N GLY A 256 -3.51 -10.93 7.27
CA GLY A 256 -2.67 -12.06 6.87
C GLY A 256 -1.30 -11.99 7.53
N LEU A 257 -0.25 -12.27 6.79
CA LEU A 257 1.14 -12.15 7.27
C LEU A 257 1.73 -10.76 7.03
N LEU A 258 0.93 -9.73 7.26
CA LEU A 258 1.34 -8.34 7.29
C LEU A 258 0.76 -7.69 8.53
N ALA A 259 1.61 -7.08 9.34
CA ALA A 259 1.17 -6.27 10.48
C ALA A 259 2.04 -5.02 10.65
N ALA A 260 1.47 -4.01 11.30
CA ALA A 260 2.21 -2.89 11.85
C ALA A 260 1.78 -2.64 13.29
N LEU A 261 2.75 -2.43 14.14
CA LEU A 261 2.59 -1.99 15.52
C LEU A 261 2.71 -0.47 15.53
N ILE A 262 1.70 0.25 16.02
CA ILE A 262 1.67 1.71 16.06
C ILE A 262 1.97 2.16 17.49
N PHE A 263 3.07 2.88 17.66
CA PHE A 263 3.59 3.33 18.95
C PHE A 263 3.22 4.79 19.20
N ILE A 264 2.17 4.99 19.99
CA ILE A 264 1.68 6.30 20.42
C ILE A 264 1.43 6.20 21.93
N ASP A 265 1.93 7.18 22.69
CA ASP A 265 1.70 7.22 24.13
C ASP A 265 0.25 7.58 24.51
N LYS A 266 -0.06 7.49 25.78
CA LYS A 266 -1.39 7.81 26.34
C LYS A 266 -1.82 9.28 26.15
N ASN A 267 -0.89 10.17 25.80
CA ASN A 267 -1.14 11.59 25.55
C ASN A 267 -1.32 11.87 24.05
N GLY A 268 -1.23 10.85 23.19
CA GLY A 268 -1.34 10.97 21.74
C GLY A 268 -0.01 11.33 21.04
N ASN A 269 1.14 11.26 21.74
CA ASN A 269 2.42 11.58 21.11
C ASN A 269 3.00 10.38 20.38
N PRO A 270 3.47 10.54 19.12
CA PRO A 270 4.12 9.49 18.37
C PRO A 270 5.50 9.14 18.97
N LEU A 271 5.79 7.84 19.07
CA LEU A 271 7.03 7.32 19.70
C LEU A 271 8.03 6.79 18.66
N ALA A 272 8.36 7.60 17.63
CA ALA A 272 9.26 7.20 16.55
C ALA A 272 10.66 6.76 17.05
N SER A 273 11.25 7.50 18.01
CA SER A 273 12.55 7.13 18.59
C SER A 273 12.52 5.80 19.36
N LEU A 274 11.38 5.43 19.94
CA LEU A 274 11.21 4.12 20.56
C LEU A 274 11.19 3.02 19.50
N CYS A 275 10.54 3.27 18.35
CA CYS A 275 10.56 2.35 17.22
C CYS A 275 11.97 2.12 16.67
N ASP A 276 12.81 3.18 16.60
CA ASP A 276 14.23 3.06 16.23
C ASP A 276 14.97 2.12 17.19
N ALA A 277 14.89 2.38 18.48
CA ALA A 277 15.58 1.58 19.51
C ALA A 277 15.12 0.12 19.50
N ILE A 278 13.81 -0.14 19.38
CA ILE A 278 13.27 -1.50 19.30
C ILE A 278 13.79 -2.22 18.06
N SER A 279 13.78 -1.56 16.91
CA SER A 279 14.22 -2.14 15.64
C SER A 279 15.71 -2.50 15.66
N GLU A 280 16.53 -1.64 16.25
CA GLU A 280 17.96 -1.89 16.43
C GLU A 280 18.19 -3.07 17.39
N LEU A 281 17.51 -3.12 18.51
CA LEU A 281 17.63 -4.22 19.47
C LEU A 281 17.13 -5.55 18.91
N CYS A 282 16.05 -5.54 18.14
CA CYS A 282 15.58 -6.72 17.40
C CYS A 282 16.66 -7.24 16.46
N MET A 283 17.28 -6.37 15.66
CA MET A 283 18.35 -6.74 14.72
C MET A 283 19.56 -7.36 15.46
N GLN A 284 19.97 -6.80 16.61
CA GLN A 284 21.04 -7.36 17.44
C GLN A 284 20.69 -8.74 17.99
N ARG A 285 19.41 -9.06 18.12
CA ARG A 285 18.87 -10.34 18.59
C ARG A 285 18.50 -11.32 17.46
N GLY A 286 18.86 -10.98 16.23
CA GLY A 286 18.65 -11.84 15.05
C GLY A 286 17.27 -11.72 14.38
N LEU A 287 16.45 -10.73 14.77
CA LEU A 287 15.15 -10.45 14.16
C LEU A 287 15.21 -9.17 13.34
N LEU A 288 14.95 -9.28 12.03
CA LEU A 288 14.79 -8.12 11.16
C LEU A 288 13.33 -7.65 11.15
N VAL A 289 13.10 -6.42 11.57
CA VAL A 289 11.82 -5.73 11.47
C VAL A 289 11.97 -4.45 10.65
N VAL A 290 10.88 -3.91 10.11
CA VAL A 290 10.93 -2.68 9.32
C VAL A 290 10.51 -1.50 10.17
N HIS A 291 11.48 -0.64 10.52
CA HIS A 291 11.21 0.70 10.99
C HIS A 291 10.79 1.60 9.82
N THR A 292 9.69 2.31 9.97
CA THR A 292 9.08 3.04 8.85
C THR A 292 9.51 4.51 8.77
N GLY A 293 10.36 4.97 9.67
CA GLY A 293 10.73 6.40 9.84
C GLY A 293 9.67 7.20 10.59
N ARG A 294 8.67 6.52 11.16
CA ARG A 294 7.54 7.08 11.91
C ARG A 294 7.32 6.28 13.19
N GLU A 295 6.17 6.45 13.79
CA GLU A 295 5.71 5.77 15.00
C GLU A 295 5.25 4.31 14.76
N SER A 296 5.85 3.60 13.81
CA SER A 296 5.44 2.22 13.52
C SER A 296 6.60 1.27 13.24
N ILE A 297 6.42 0.02 13.66
CA ILE A 297 7.24 -1.12 13.29
C ILE A 297 6.39 -2.06 12.46
N LYS A 298 6.82 -2.35 11.23
CA LYS A 298 6.10 -3.22 10.30
C LYS A 298 6.74 -4.60 10.24
N LEU A 299 5.90 -5.61 10.23
CA LEU A 299 6.23 -7.03 10.20
C LEU A 299 5.64 -7.66 8.94
N ALA A 300 6.47 -8.34 8.17
CA ALA A 300 6.07 -9.03 6.95
C ALA A 300 6.94 -10.29 6.75
N PRO A 301 6.74 -11.33 7.57
CA PRO A 301 7.53 -12.55 7.47
C PRO A 301 7.32 -13.23 6.12
N PRO A 302 8.24 -14.11 5.66
CA PRO A 302 8.04 -14.91 4.45
C PRO A 302 6.69 -15.66 4.51
N LEU A 303 6.01 -15.82 3.35
CA LEU A 303 4.75 -16.58 3.32
C LEU A 303 4.94 -18.06 3.68
N SER A 304 6.16 -18.57 3.49
CA SER A 304 6.57 -19.94 3.82
C SER A 304 7.09 -20.10 5.26
N ILE A 305 6.93 -19.08 6.12
CA ILE A 305 7.39 -19.17 7.52
C ILE A 305 6.62 -20.26 8.27
N SER A 306 7.31 -21.05 9.10
CA SER A 306 6.65 -21.95 10.01
C SER A 306 6.04 -21.20 11.22
N GLU A 307 5.02 -21.76 11.83
CA GLU A 307 4.41 -21.21 13.04
C GLU A 307 5.44 -21.03 14.15
N ASP A 308 6.28 -22.04 14.40
CA ASP A 308 7.32 -22.00 15.43
C ASP A 308 8.31 -20.85 15.23
N ALA A 309 8.81 -20.68 13.99
CA ALA A 309 9.73 -19.59 13.67
C ALA A 309 9.06 -18.20 13.79
N MET A 310 7.80 -18.10 13.44
CA MET A 310 7.01 -16.87 13.61
C MET A 310 6.85 -16.54 15.10
N LEU A 311 6.49 -17.51 15.94
CA LEU A 311 6.32 -17.32 17.39
C LEU A 311 7.64 -17.00 18.08
N GLU A 312 8.76 -17.62 17.65
CA GLU A 312 10.11 -17.27 18.12
C GLU A 312 10.43 -15.80 17.83
N GLY A 313 10.21 -15.37 16.58
CA GLY A 313 10.41 -13.96 16.19
C GLY A 313 9.55 -12.99 17.01
N LEU A 314 8.28 -13.32 17.24
CA LEU A 314 7.39 -12.51 18.09
C LEU A 314 7.85 -12.44 19.55
N SER A 315 8.42 -13.51 20.08
CA SER A 315 9.01 -13.51 21.43
C SER A 315 10.24 -12.60 21.52
N VAL A 316 11.10 -12.58 20.48
CA VAL A 316 12.24 -11.65 20.40
C VAL A 316 11.74 -10.20 20.34
N LEU A 317 10.72 -9.93 19.56
CA LEU A 317 10.10 -8.59 19.45
C LEU A 317 9.54 -8.14 20.80
N GLU A 318 8.77 -8.99 21.46
CA GLU A 318 8.16 -8.71 22.76
C GLU A 318 9.20 -8.36 23.83
N ASN A 319 10.28 -9.18 23.93
CA ASN A 319 11.37 -8.93 24.85
C ASN A 319 12.13 -7.63 24.50
N SER A 320 12.30 -7.32 23.22
CA SER A 320 12.96 -6.09 22.78
C SER A 320 12.14 -4.84 23.13
N ILE A 321 10.81 -4.90 22.99
CA ILE A 321 9.89 -3.84 23.43
C ILE A 321 10.02 -3.62 24.95
N ALA A 322 9.96 -4.71 25.74
CA ALA A 322 10.07 -4.63 27.21
C ALA A 322 11.36 -3.95 27.66
N ASP A 323 12.50 -4.35 27.10
CA ASP A 323 13.80 -3.83 27.46
C ASP A 323 13.96 -2.35 27.07
N CYS A 324 13.55 -1.97 25.85
CA CYS A 324 13.61 -0.56 25.43
C CYS A 324 12.73 0.35 26.30
N ILE A 325 11.53 -0.10 26.67
CA ILE A 325 10.65 0.67 27.57
C ILE A 325 11.28 0.80 28.98
N SER A 326 11.93 -0.25 29.48
CA SER A 326 12.58 -0.20 30.79
C SER A 326 13.79 0.72 30.83
N MET A 327 14.60 0.75 29.76
CA MET A 327 15.76 1.64 29.62
C MET A 327 15.36 3.13 29.52
N ASN A 328 14.22 3.43 28.93
CA ASN A 328 13.72 4.80 28.83
C ASN A 328 13.11 5.35 30.14
N LYS A 329 12.92 4.50 31.17
CA LYS A 329 12.45 4.91 32.50
C LYS A 329 13.57 5.21 33.48
N SER A 330 14.80 4.85 33.15
CA SER A 330 16.01 5.08 33.93
C SER A 330 16.75 6.34 33.47
#